data_0535646aa42ed5cc2e89ad76d38bc272
#
_entry.id   0535646aa42ed5cc2e89ad76d38bc272
#
_cell.length_a   1.000
_cell.length_b   1.000
_cell.length_c   1.000
_cell.angle_alpha   90.00
_cell.angle_beta   90.00
_cell.angle_gamma   90.00
#
_symmetry.space_group_name_H-M   'P 1'
#
loop_
_entity.id
_entity.type
_entity.pdbx_description
1 polymer ?
#
loop_
_entity_poly.entity_id
_entity_poly.type
_entity_poly.pdbx_seq_one_letter_code
_entity_poly.pdbx_strand_id
1 'polypeptide(L)'
;MRICSFSELSKKEVISCMDCSRLGFIVDLNIQLENAQIVSVVVELPSTCFGLKRNSITIPWECIKKIGDDLIIADYILPPFNETENKKTLFSRFFKN
;
A
#
# COMPACT_ATOMS: atom_id res chain seq x y z
N MET A 1 -3.56 -25.92 -5.93
CA MET A 1 -3.35 -24.76 -5.07
C MET A 1 -2.24 -23.91 -5.62
N ARG A 2 -2.44 -22.61 -5.65
CA ARG A 2 -1.43 -21.71 -6.17
C ARG A 2 -0.77 -20.98 -5.01
N ILE A 3 0.53 -20.96 -5.02
CA ILE A 3 1.31 -20.37 -3.95
C ILE A 3 2.21 -19.28 -4.51
N CYS A 4 2.32 -18.21 -3.79
CA CYS A 4 3.13 -17.09 -4.21
C CYS A 4 4.09 -16.75 -3.07
N SER A 5 5.37 -16.68 -3.37
CA SER A 5 6.34 -16.29 -2.37
C SER A 5 6.32 -14.77 -2.22
N PHE A 6 6.93 -14.29 -1.16
CA PHE A 6 7.02 -12.85 -0.99
C PHE A 6 7.85 -12.22 -2.10
N SER A 7 8.89 -12.90 -2.54
CA SER A 7 9.68 -12.39 -3.67
C SER A 7 8.83 -12.17 -4.89
N GLU A 8 7.96 -13.12 -5.17
CA GLU A 8 7.09 -12.98 -6.32
C GLU A 8 6.06 -11.89 -6.10
N LEU A 9 5.53 -11.84 -4.89
CA LEU A 9 4.52 -10.85 -4.57
C LEU A 9 5.07 -9.44 -4.74
N SER A 10 6.31 -9.22 -4.33
CA SER A 10 6.90 -7.89 -4.37
C SER A 10 7.23 -7.42 -5.78
N LYS A 11 7.16 -8.32 -6.75
CA LYS A 11 7.41 -7.94 -8.13
C LYS A 11 6.13 -7.57 -8.87
N LYS A 12 4.99 -7.75 -8.24
CA LYS A 12 3.72 -7.44 -8.86
C LYS A 12 3.30 -6.04 -8.46
N GLU A 13 2.77 -5.31 -9.40
CA GLU A 13 2.36 -3.95 -9.14
C GLU A 13 0.96 -3.92 -8.53
N VAL A 14 0.78 -3.10 -7.51
CA VAL A 14 -0.51 -2.98 -6.84
C VAL A 14 -1.30 -1.87 -7.52
N ILE A 15 -2.52 -2.21 -7.92
CA ILE A 15 -3.40 -1.31 -8.64
C ILE A 15 -4.69 -1.15 -7.84
N SER A 16 -5.18 0.06 -7.73
CA SER A 16 -6.45 0.30 -7.08
C SER A 16 -7.58 -0.15 -7.97
N CYS A 17 -8.52 -0.90 -7.41
CA CYS A 17 -9.68 -1.31 -8.19
C CYS A 17 -10.71 -0.20 -8.26
N MET A 18 -10.54 0.86 -7.49
CA MET A 18 -11.53 1.94 -7.47
C MET A 18 -11.30 2.93 -8.60
N ASP A 19 -10.06 3.30 -8.83
CA ASP A 19 -9.76 4.31 -9.85
C ASP A 19 -8.62 3.89 -10.77
N CYS A 20 -8.22 2.65 -10.69
CA CYS A 20 -7.16 2.09 -11.55
C CYS A 20 -5.83 2.80 -11.38
N SER A 21 -5.63 3.50 -10.27
CA SER A 21 -4.36 4.15 -10.05
C SER A 21 -3.30 3.13 -9.66
N ARG A 22 -2.07 3.44 -10.01
CA ARG A 22 -0.96 2.56 -9.70
C ARG A 22 -0.44 2.92 -8.33
N LEU A 23 -0.52 1.98 -7.41
CA LEU A 23 -0.14 2.25 -6.04
C LEU A 23 1.31 1.96 -5.75
N GLY A 24 1.92 1.04 -6.47
CA GLY A 24 3.32 0.73 -6.26
C GLY A 24 3.55 -0.74 -6.04
N PHE A 25 4.62 -1.04 -5.31
CA PHE A 25 5.03 -2.42 -5.10
C PHE A 25 5.14 -2.72 -3.62
N ILE A 26 4.80 -3.93 -3.23
CA ILE A 26 4.87 -4.32 -1.84
C ILE A 26 6.33 -4.51 -1.44
N VAL A 27 6.75 -3.85 -0.37
CA VAL A 27 8.11 -3.96 0.11
C VAL A 27 8.20 -4.61 1.47
N ASP A 28 7.07 -4.79 2.14
CA ASP A 28 7.11 -5.38 3.47
C ASP A 28 5.74 -5.91 3.84
N LEU A 29 5.69 -6.74 4.86
CA LEU A 29 4.46 -7.30 5.38
C LEU A 29 4.43 -7.13 6.89
N ASN A 30 3.24 -6.96 7.42
CA ASN A 30 3.05 -6.98 8.86
C ASN A 30 2.26 -8.23 9.21
N ILE A 31 2.79 -8.99 10.14
CA ILE A 31 2.21 -10.28 10.50
C ILE A 31 1.87 -10.26 11.98
N GLN A 32 0.67 -10.73 12.31
CA GLN A 32 0.28 -10.84 13.69
C GLN A 32 0.88 -12.11 14.28
N LEU A 33 1.60 -11.97 15.37
CA LEU A 33 2.35 -13.09 15.89
C LEU A 33 1.48 -14.17 16.52
N GLU A 34 0.37 -13.76 17.11
CA GLU A 34 -0.48 -14.72 17.80
C GLU A 34 -1.06 -15.79 16.90
N ASN A 35 -1.45 -15.42 15.71
CA ASN A 35 -2.08 -16.38 14.82
C ASN A 35 -1.39 -16.49 13.46
N ALA A 36 -0.24 -15.86 13.33
CA ALA A 36 0.55 -15.94 12.09
C ALA A 36 -0.22 -15.48 10.87
N GLN A 37 -1.07 -14.50 11.03
CA GLN A 37 -1.86 -13.97 9.93
C GLN A 37 -1.27 -12.67 9.42
N ILE A 38 -1.36 -12.46 8.12
CA ILE A 38 -0.93 -11.20 7.54
C ILE A 38 -1.95 -10.13 7.90
N VAL A 39 -1.48 -9.04 8.47
CA VAL A 39 -2.34 -7.95 8.89
C VAL A 39 -2.42 -6.89 7.81
N SER A 40 -1.29 -6.57 7.20
CA SER A 40 -1.24 -5.52 6.21
C SER A 40 0.01 -5.67 5.37
N VAL A 41 0.06 -4.91 4.29
CA VAL A 41 1.23 -4.88 3.44
C VAL A 41 1.70 -3.43 3.36
N VAL A 42 2.99 -3.25 3.22
CA VAL A 42 3.56 -1.94 3.04
C VAL A 42 3.91 -1.79 1.58
N VAL A 43 3.36 -0.77 0.95
CA VAL A 43 3.53 -0.54 -0.48
C VAL A 43 4.34 0.72 -0.66
N GLU A 44 5.39 0.63 -1.45
CA GLU A 44 6.21 1.79 -1.75
C GLU A 44 5.70 2.43 -3.02
N LEU A 45 5.34 3.70 -2.93
CA LEU A 45 4.78 4.43 -4.06
C LEU A 45 5.86 4.71 -5.09
N PRO A 46 5.46 4.95 -6.33
CA PRO A 46 6.44 5.24 -7.37
C PRO A 46 7.25 6.48 -7.02
N SER A 47 8.54 6.41 -7.26
CA SER A 47 9.41 7.49 -6.89
C SER A 47 9.24 8.73 -7.76
N THR A 48 8.55 8.58 -8.85
CA THR A 48 8.32 9.72 -9.73
C THR A 48 7.36 10.72 -9.13
N CYS A 49 6.69 10.35 -8.07
CA CYS A 49 5.76 11.26 -7.45
C CYS A 49 6.52 12.40 -6.83
N PHE A 50 6.52 13.52 -7.51
CA PHE A 50 7.01 14.78 -6.95
C PHE A 50 8.47 14.80 -6.58
N GLY A 51 9.23 13.86 -7.03
CA GLY A 51 10.66 13.86 -6.71
C GLY A 51 10.92 13.85 -5.22
N LEU A 52 10.00 13.39 -4.45
CA LEU A 52 10.16 13.34 -3.02
C LEU A 52 10.87 12.07 -2.60
N LYS A 53 11.22 12.03 -1.35
CA LYS A 53 11.76 10.84 -0.79
C LYS A 53 10.75 9.74 -0.91
N ARG A 54 11.22 8.54 -0.68
CA ARG A 54 10.34 7.40 -0.76
C ARG A 54 9.12 7.59 0.12
N ASN A 55 7.99 7.34 -0.44
CA ASN A 55 6.75 7.33 0.29
C ASN A 55 6.21 5.94 0.30
N SER A 56 5.69 5.54 1.42
CA SER A 56 5.06 4.23 1.50
C SER A 56 3.71 4.38 2.17
N ILE A 57 2.85 3.43 1.89
CA ILE A 57 1.53 3.36 2.50
C ILE A 57 1.34 1.97 3.03
N THR A 58 0.47 1.85 4.01
CA THR A 58 0.14 0.55 4.58
C THR A 58 -1.29 0.22 4.20
N ILE A 59 -1.45 -0.90 3.52
CA ILE A 59 -2.77 -1.34 3.06
C ILE A 59 -3.17 -2.55 3.86
N PRO A 60 -4.34 -2.51 4.53
CA PRO A 60 -4.80 -3.69 5.27
C PRO A 60 -4.94 -4.88 4.34
N TRP A 61 -4.59 -6.05 4.85
CA TRP A 61 -4.62 -7.25 4.03
C TRP A 61 -6.02 -7.51 3.47
N GLU A 62 -7.03 -7.17 4.23
CA GLU A 62 -8.40 -7.38 3.78
C GLU A 62 -8.75 -6.55 2.58
N CYS A 63 -7.98 -5.52 2.28
CA CYS A 63 -8.22 -4.70 1.10
C CYS A 63 -7.60 -5.32 -0.16
N ILE A 64 -6.77 -6.33 -0.01
CA ILE A 64 -6.19 -7.01 -1.16
C ILE A 64 -7.26 -7.95 -1.70
N LYS A 65 -7.72 -7.69 -2.91
CA LYS A 65 -8.85 -8.43 -3.46
C LYS A 65 -8.43 -9.57 -4.37
N LYS A 66 -7.34 -9.39 -5.07
CA LYS A 66 -6.92 -10.43 -6.00
C LYS A 66 -5.44 -10.31 -6.28
N ILE A 67 -4.78 -11.44 -6.33
CA ILE A 67 -3.37 -11.49 -6.69
C ILE A 67 -3.28 -12.24 -8.01
N GLY A 68 -2.93 -11.50 -9.06
CA GLY A 68 -2.79 -12.09 -10.37
C GLY A 68 -1.35 -12.41 -10.67
N ASP A 69 -1.10 -12.73 -11.92
CA ASP A 69 0.26 -13.09 -12.34
C ASP A 69 1.20 -11.90 -12.29
N ASP A 70 0.72 -10.75 -12.71
CA ASP A 70 1.57 -9.56 -12.78
C ASP A 70 1.08 -8.41 -11.94
N LEU A 71 -0.15 -8.46 -11.48
CA LEU A 71 -0.77 -7.36 -10.78
C LEU A 71 -1.46 -7.83 -9.52
N ILE A 72 -1.59 -6.90 -8.57
CA ILE A 72 -2.36 -7.13 -7.36
C ILE A 72 -3.44 -6.07 -7.34
N ILE A 73 -4.67 -6.50 -7.14
CA ILE A 73 -5.81 -5.58 -7.11
C ILE A 73 -6.18 -5.30 -5.67
N ALA A 74 -6.20 -4.03 -5.30
CA ALA A 74 -6.49 -3.63 -3.95
C ALA A 74 -7.64 -2.64 -3.92
N ASP A 75 -8.49 -2.80 -2.91
CA ASP A 75 -9.58 -1.88 -2.67
C ASP A 75 -9.06 -0.76 -1.77
N TYR A 76 -8.35 0.17 -2.37
CA TYR A 76 -7.68 1.22 -1.63
C TYR A 76 -7.46 2.42 -2.54
N ILE A 77 -7.78 3.58 -2.04
CA ILE A 77 -7.62 4.81 -2.79
C ILE A 77 -6.62 5.69 -2.07
N LEU A 78 -5.63 6.16 -2.82
CA LEU A 78 -4.68 7.10 -2.26
C LEU A 78 -5.39 8.41 -1.98
N PRO A 79 -5.17 8.99 -0.82
CA PRO A 79 -5.75 10.30 -0.56
C PRO A 79 -5.17 11.32 -1.53
N PRO A 80 -5.91 12.34 -1.88
CA PRO A 80 -5.38 13.37 -2.77
C PRO A 80 -4.17 13.99 -2.12
N PHE A 81 -3.16 14.23 -2.94
CA PHE A 81 -1.96 14.82 -2.43
C PHE A 81 -2.10 16.32 -2.46
N ASN A 82 -2.07 16.90 -1.30
CA ASN A 82 -2.13 18.33 -1.20
C ASN A 82 -1.01 18.70 -0.27
N GLU A 83 0.10 19.03 -0.85
CA GLU A 83 1.34 19.17 -0.11
C GLU A 83 1.25 19.86 1.19
N THR A 84 0.82 21.08 1.15
CA THR A 84 0.95 21.90 2.31
C THR A 84 -0.12 21.65 3.31
N GLU A 85 -1.31 21.74 2.87
CA GLU A 85 -2.42 21.61 3.78
C GLU A 85 -2.57 20.27 4.38
N ASN A 86 -2.44 19.27 3.56
CA ASN A 86 -2.67 17.93 4.05
C ASN A 86 -1.67 17.51 5.08
N LYS A 87 -0.45 17.94 4.93
CA LYS A 87 0.52 17.61 5.92
C LYS A 87 0.17 18.18 7.26
N LYS A 88 -0.21 19.41 7.30
CA LYS A 88 -0.59 20.01 8.54
C LYS A 88 -1.80 19.34 9.14
N THR A 89 -2.76 19.09 8.32
CA THR A 89 -3.97 18.49 8.81
C THR A 89 -3.73 17.11 9.38
N LEU A 90 -2.94 16.33 8.69
CA LEU A 90 -2.66 15.00 9.17
C LEU A 90 -1.90 15.03 10.49
N PHE A 91 -0.93 15.89 10.58
CA PHE A 91 -0.20 16.01 11.82
C PHE A 91 -1.11 16.46 12.94
N SER A 92 -1.96 17.40 12.67
CA SER A 92 -2.89 17.84 13.67
C SER A 92 -3.73 16.71 14.18
N ARG A 93 -4.21 15.88 13.28
CA ARG A 93 -5.02 14.77 13.69
C ARG A 93 -4.28 13.76 14.51
N PHE A 94 -3.05 13.48 14.10
CA PHE A 94 -2.28 12.49 14.83
C PHE A 94 -1.85 12.97 16.19
N PHE A 95 -1.45 14.20 16.29
CA PHE A 95 -0.88 14.66 17.54
C PHE A 95 -1.83 15.43 18.39
N LYS A 96 -2.98 15.68 17.90
CA LYS A 96 -3.91 16.41 18.62
C LYS A 96 -4.68 15.60 19.54
N ASN A 97 -5.06 14.62 19.37
CA ASN A 97 -5.84 13.94 20.29
C ASN A 97 -5.14 13.34 21.34
#